data_6f33d8b1e2f3f06ac3ad441c39ec8c4d
#
_entry.id   6f33d8b1e2f3f06ac3ad441c39ec8c4d
#
_cell.length_a   1.000
_cell.length_b   1.000
_cell.length_c   1.000
_cell.angle_alpha   90.00
_cell.angle_beta   90.00
_cell.angle_gamma   90.00
#
_symmetry.space_group_name_H-M   'P 1'
#
loop_
_entity.id
_entity.type
_entity.pdbx_description
1 polymer ?
#
loop_
_entity_poly.entity_id
_entity_poly.type
_entity_poly.pdbx_seq_one_letter_code
_entity_poly.pdbx_strand_id
1 'polypeptide(L)'
;MELFDYYKRKGRFKLLIGAGIFLFALWDVYGTWGMVNWGQIIFIMIVSSVFFGIGFWQLRKGNVIQKNVVKSNVTFWDVDTFVVLELPKRNAQFGLYHPDGGYIAGTKIISSNILFSVIPFLGNRDVYGLETSSGEILAYFHTEADGYDWVIYDSNYNQIGMFKEKMIQGFGAIRGSLMTDKETKLSDVEVEFDFIQSTLRTIDGCTIAIGKQGYMPIEWSERFMGLNVPTITFGSNASKNEKMLGLALFLYSLRTIEIRKDRASV
;
A
#
# COMPACT_ATOMS: atom_id res chain seq x y z
N MET A 1 4.31 2.07 -12.44
CA MET A 1 4.51 0.59 -12.52
C MET A 1 3.16 -0.02 -12.82
N GLU A 2 3.02 -0.70 -13.92
CA GLU A 2 1.73 -1.29 -14.31
C GLU A 2 1.36 -2.49 -13.43
N LEU A 3 0.06 -2.76 -13.24
CA LEU A 3 -0.45 -3.83 -12.38
C LEU A 3 0.16 -5.21 -12.70
N PHE A 4 0.37 -5.50 -13.99
CA PHE A 4 0.98 -6.74 -14.43
C PHE A 4 2.46 -6.87 -13.99
N ASP A 5 3.21 -5.76 -13.92
CA ASP A 5 4.59 -5.76 -13.43
C ASP A 5 4.64 -6.11 -11.94
N TYR A 6 3.66 -5.64 -11.15
CA TYR A 6 3.50 -6.03 -9.76
C TYR A 6 3.37 -7.54 -9.61
N TYR A 7 2.43 -8.15 -10.34
CA TYR A 7 2.22 -9.61 -10.25
C TYR A 7 3.40 -10.41 -10.79
N LYS A 8 4.04 -9.96 -11.86
CA LYS A 8 5.25 -10.61 -12.40
C LYS A 8 6.41 -10.57 -11.41
N ARG A 9 6.64 -9.44 -10.73
CA ARG A 9 7.69 -9.34 -9.70
C ARG A 9 7.39 -10.25 -8.52
N LYS A 10 6.18 -10.23 -8.01
CA LYS A 10 5.76 -11.09 -6.89
C LYS A 10 5.85 -12.58 -7.25
N GLY A 11 5.46 -12.96 -8.47
CA GLY A 11 5.59 -14.31 -8.99
C GLY A 11 7.05 -14.75 -9.11
N ARG A 12 7.92 -13.93 -9.72
CA ARG A 12 9.36 -14.22 -9.84
C ARG A 12 10.02 -14.37 -8.47
N PHE A 13 9.69 -13.51 -7.52
CA PHE A 13 10.25 -13.60 -6.16
C PHE A 13 9.86 -14.92 -5.48
N LYS A 14 8.61 -15.36 -5.61
CA LYS A 14 8.17 -16.65 -5.06
C LYS A 14 8.83 -17.84 -5.76
N LEU A 15 9.05 -17.78 -7.07
CA LEU A 15 9.80 -18.81 -7.79
C LEU A 15 11.26 -18.88 -7.31
N LEU A 16 11.92 -17.73 -7.06
CA LEU A 16 13.28 -17.72 -6.53
C LEU A 16 13.37 -18.32 -5.14
N ILE A 17 12.39 -18.03 -4.25
CA ILE A 17 12.32 -18.68 -2.93
C ILE A 17 12.15 -20.20 -3.09
N GLY A 18 11.21 -20.65 -3.94
CA GLY A 18 10.99 -22.06 -4.21
C GLY A 18 12.26 -22.75 -4.72
N ALA A 19 12.97 -22.12 -5.66
CA ALA A 19 14.25 -22.62 -6.18
C ALA A 19 15.33 -22.69 -5.09
N GLY A 20 15.44 -21.68 -4.23
CA GLY A 20 16.39 -21.68 -3.11
C GLY A 20 16.13 -22.82 -2.12
N ILE A 21 14.86 -23.04 -1.76
CA ILE A 21 14.44 -24.14 -0.88
C ILE A 21 14.75 -25.48 -1.54
N PHE A 22 14.48 -25.64 -2.83
CA PHE A 22 14.77 -26.86 -3.59
C PHE A 22 16.27 -27.15 -3.65
N LEU A 23 17.12 -26.16 -3.94
CA LEU A 23 18.57 -26.30 -3.96
C LEU A 23 19.12 -26.66 -2.58
N PHE A 24 18.54 -26.08 -1.51
CA PHE A 24 18.90 -26.47 -0.15
C PHE A 24 18.58 -27.93 0.14
N ALA A 25 17.42 -28.45 -0.30
CA ALA A 25 17.11 -29.86 -0.17
C ALA A 25 18.10 -30.77 -0.90
N LEU A 26 18.50 -30.40 -2.14
CA LEU A 26 19.52 -31.13 -2.90
C LEU A 26 20.89 -31.11 -2.20
N TRP A 27 21.26 -29.95 -1.62
CA TRP A 27 22.51 -29.83 -0.85
C TRP A 27 22.49 -30.73 0.39
N ASP A 28 21.38 -30.80 1.12
CA ASP A 28 21.23 -31.65 2.30
C ASP A 28 21.35 -33.12 1.95
N VAL A 29 20.72 -33.57 0.86
CA VAL A 29 20.86 -34.96 0.33
C VAL A 29 22.30 -35.27 -0.04
N TYR A 30 23.01 -34.34 -0.69
CA TYR A 30 24.37 -34.55 -1.15
C TYR A 30 25.38 -34.53 0.02
N GLY A 31 25.14 -33.67 1.03
CA GLY A 31 26.03 -33.52 2.18
C GLY A 31 25.95 -34.62 3.24
N THR A 32 24.80 -35.31 3.32
CA THR A 32 24.54 -36.31 4.37
C THR A 32 24.71 -37.74 3.90
N TRP A 33 25.67 -38.04 3.03
CA TRP A 33 25.98 -39.38 2.47
C TRP A 33 25.71 -40.52 3.45
N GLY A 34 24.55 -41.17 3.34
CA GLY A 34 24.17 -42.37 4.07
C GLY A 34 23.19 -42.20 5.26
N MET A 35 22.86 -41.01 5.71
CA MET A 35 21.88 -40.76 6.78
C MET A 35 20.75 -39.79 6.33
N VAL A 36 20.18 -40.05 5.18
CA VAL A 36 19.14 -39.19 4.60
C VAL A 36 17.83 -39.33 5.38
N ASN A 37 17.37 -38.26 6.00
CA ASN A 37 16.02 -38.19 6.59
C ASN A 37 14.98 -37.93 5.49
N TRP A 38 14.44 -39.02 4.94
CA TRP A 38 13.46 -38.95 3.85
C TRP A 38 12.21 -38.10 4.21
N GLY A 39 11.78 -38.11 5.47
CA GLY A 39 10.64 -37.31 5.91
C GLY A 39 10.90 -35.82 5.79
N GLN A 40 12.11 -35.37 6.15
CA GLN A 40 12.53 -33.98 6.02
C GLN A 40 12.61 -33.55 4.55
N ILE A 41 13.18 -34.39 3.69
CA ILE A 41 13.30 -34.10 2.25
C ILE A 41 11.93 -33.98 1.61
N ILE A 42 11.01 -34.92 1.88
CA ILE A 42 9.64 -34.88 1.37
C ILE A 42 8.95 -33.58 1.82
N PHE A 43 9.08 -33.20 3.08
CA PHE A 43 8.52 -31.96 3.59
C PHE A 43 9.05 -30.72 2.85
N ILE A 44 10.38 -30.62 2.67
CA ILE A 44 11.01 -29.49 1.94
C ILE A 44 10.54 -29.47 0.48
N MET A 45 10.42 -30.62 -0.17
CA MET A 45 9.92 -30.73 -1.54
C MET A 45 8.47 -30.26 -1.67
N ILE A 46 7.60 -30.61 -0.72
CA ILE A 46 6.21 -30.12 -0.68
C ILE A 46 6.20 -28.59 -0.53
N VAL A 47 6.95 -28.04 0.43
CA VAL A 47 7.02 -26.60 0.65
C VAL A 47 7.53 -25.86 -0.62
N SER A 48 8.60 -26.37 -1.23
CA SER A 48 9.12 -25.82 -2.49
C SER A 48 8.07 -25.85 -3.60
N SER A 49 7.35 -26.96 -3.76
CA SER A 49 6.30 -27.11 -4.78
C SER A 49 5.15 -26.11 -4.58
N VAL A 50 4.77 -25.82 -3.34
CA VAL A 50 3.77 -24.78 -3.01
C VAL A 50 4.25 -23.39 -3.47
N PHE A 51 5.51 -23.02 -3.20
CA PHE A 51 6.07 -21.76 -3.66
C PHE A 51 6.13 -21.66 -5.19
N PHE A 52 6.51 -22.73 -5.86
CA PHE A 52 6.48 -22.81 -7.34
C PHE A 52 5.05 -22.63 -7.86
N GLY A 53 4.07 -23.37 -7.32
CA GLY A 53 2.67 -23.28 -7.73
C GLY A 53 2.11 -21.84 -7.60
N ILE A 54 2.34 -21.20 -6.43
CA ILE A 54 1.92 -19.81 -6.20
C ILE A 54 2.66 -18.86 -7.15
N GLY A 55 3.96 -19.05 -7.36
CA GLY A 55 4.76 -18.23 -8.25
C GLY A 55 4.27 -18.28 -9.70
N PHE A 56 4.05 -19.50 -10.23
CA PHE A 56 3.49 -19.70 -11.57
C PHE A 56 2.09 -19.10 -11.72
N TRP A 57 1.23 -19.30 -10.74
CA TRP A 57 -0.11 -18.75 -10.76
C TRP A 57 -0.09 -17.20 -10.82
N GLN A 58 0.80 -16.55 -10.06
CA GLN A 58 0.98 -15.11 -10.10
C GLN A 58 1.53 -14.61 -11.44
N LEU A 59 2.50 -15.33 -12.04
CA LEU A 59 3.01 -14.99 -13.38
C LEU A 59 1.93 -15.12 -14.45
N ARG A 60 1.15 -16.21 -14.42
CA ARG A 60 0.05 -16.43 -15.38
C ARG A 60 -0.96 -15.30 -15.30
N LYS A 61 -1.32 -14.87 -14.09
CA LYS A 61 -2.25 -13.75 -13.91
C LYS A 61 -1.68 -12.41 -14.34
N GLY A 62 -0.43 -12.13 -14.05
CA GLY A 62 0.24 -10.94 -14.60
C GLY A 62 0.15 -10.91 -16.14
N ASN A 63 0.29 -12.04 -16.81
CA ASN A 63 0.17 -12.13 -18.28
C ASN A 63 -1.28 -11.93 -18.76
N VAL A 64 -2.27 -12.42 -18.02
CA VAL A 64 -3.70 -12.23 -18.36
C VAL A 64 -4.09 -10.76 -18.18
N ILE A 65 -3.69 -10.14 -17.08
CA ILE A 65 -3.94 -8.71 -16.82
C ILE A 65 -3.30 -7.85 -17.90
N GLN A 66 -2.05 -8.14 -18.30
CA GLN A 66 -1.37 -7.39 -19.37
C GLN A 66 -2.16 -7.37 -20.67
N LYS A 67 -2.90 -8.43 -21.00
CA LYS A 67 -3.73 -8.50 -22.21
C LYS A 67 -5.01 -7.67 -22.09
N ASN A 68 -5.50 -7.46 -20.88
CA ASN A 68 -6.80 -6.85 -20.60
C ASN A 68 -6.71 -5.39 -20.11
N VAL A 69 -5.50 -4.86 -19.92
CA VAL A 69 -5.31 -3.48 -19.45
C VAL A 69 -5.60 -2.52 -20.59
N VAL A 70 -6.72 -1.85 -20.49
CA VAL A 70 -6.98 -0.62 -21.25
C VAL A 70 -6.14 0.48 -20.60
N LYS A 71 -5.24 1.13 -21.35
CA LYS A 71 -4.58 2.35 -20.89
C LYS A 71 -5.67 3.38 -20.62
N SER A 72 -6.01 3.62 -19.37
CA SER A 72 -6.91 4.71 -19.03
C SER A 72 -6.12 6.01 -19.15
N ASN A 73 -6.58 6.92 -20.03
CA ASN A 73 -6.08 8.30 -20.09
C ASN A 73 -6.71 9.18 -18.99
N VAL A 74 -7.18 8.56 -17.90
CA VAL A 74 -7.87 9.25 -16.81
C VAL A 74 -6.82 9.92 -15.93
N THR A 75 -7.04 11.19 -15.63
CA THR A 75 -6.16 11.93 -14.70
C THR A 75 -6.49 11.54 -13.26
N PHE A 76 -5.54 11.75 -12.34
CA PHE A 76 -5.71 11.44 -10.92
C PHE A 76 -6.99 12.07 -10.33
N TRP A 77 -7.28 13.31 -10.71
CA TRP A 77 -8.40 14.07 -10.14
C TRP A 77 -9.79 13.67 -10.66
N ASP A 78 -9.82 12.97 -11.79
CA ASP A 78 -11.07 12.48 -12.43
C ASP A 78 -11.47 11.09 -11.91
N VAL A 79 -10.65 10.49 -11.03
CA VAL A 79 -10.91 9.17 -10.43
C VAL A 79 -11.64 9.34 -9.11
N ASP A 80 -12.85 8.77 -9.02
CA ASP A 80 -13.62 8.77 -7.78
C ASP A 80 -13.28 7.60 -6.87
N THR A 81 -12.82 6.48 -7.43
CA THR A 81 -12.48 5.28 -6.66
C THR A 81 -11.12 4.74 -7.07
N PHE A 82 -10.24 4.56 -6.09
CA PHE A 82 -8.95 3.91 -6.25
C PHE A 82 -8.95 2.51 -5.64
N VAL A 83 -8.33 1.58 -6.34
CA VAL A 83 -7.91 0.29 -5.78
C VAL A 83 -6.47 0.44 -5.31
N VAL A 84 -6.21 0.10 -4.05
CA VAL A 84 -4.90 0.30 -3.41
C VAL A 84 -4.17 -1.03 -3.34
N LEU A 85 -3.01 -1.11 -3.97
CA LEU A 85 -2.14 -2.29 -3.88
C LEU A 85 -0.84 -1.95 -3.19
N GLU A 86 -0.47 -2.76 -2.23
CA GLU A 86 0.87 -2.70 -1.67
C GLU A 86 1.89 -3.16 -2.72
N LEU A 87 2.93 -2.34 -2.92
CA LEU A 87 4.00 -2.65 -3.84
C LEU A 87 5.08 -3.48 -3.13
N PRO A 88 5.66 -4.51 -3.76
CA PRO A 88 6.67 -5.37 -3.15
C PRO A 88 8.00 -4.64 -3.01
N LYS A 89 8.07 -3.70 -2.09
CA LYS A 89 9.26 -2.95 -1.72
C LYS A 89 9.42 -2.96 -0.20
N ARG A 90 10.66 -2.74 0.26
CA ARG A 90 11.08 -2.86 1.66
C ARG A 90 10.32 -1.95 2.64
N ASN A 91 9.71 -0.87 2.15
CA ASN A 91 8.94 0.09 2.94
C ASN A 91 7.56 0.19 2.30
N ALA A 92 6.51 -0.05 3.05
CA ALA A 92 5.11 -0.04 2.61
C ALA A 92 4.81 1.08 1.61
N GLN A 93 4.98 0.79 0.33
CA GLN A 93 4.66 1.67 -0.79
C GLN A 93 3.39 1.18 -1.43
N PHE A 94 2.51 2.08 -1.80
CA PHE A 94 1.21 1.77 -2.35
C PHE A 94 1.10 2.25 -3.79
N GLY A 95 0.51 1.41 -4.64
CA GLY A 95 0.07 1.79 -5.97
C GLY A 95 -1.43 2.03 -5.97
N LEU A 96 -1.85 3.11 -6.61
CA LEU A 96 -3.24 3.51 -6.80
C LEU A 96 -3.64 3.19 -8.22
N TYR A 97 -4.69 2.39 -8.36
CA TYR A 97 -5.18 1.91 -9.64
C TYR A 97 -6.63 2.31 -9.84
N HIS A 98 -6.99 2.61 -11.08
CA HIS A 98 -8.38 2.71 -11.48
C HIS A 98 -9.04 1.32 -11.40
N PRO A 99 -10.34 1.20 -11.09
CA PRO A 99 -11.04 -0.09 -11.09
C PRO A 99 -10.86 -0.92 -12.37
N ASP A 100 -10.60 -0.28 -13.50
CA ASP A 100 -10.29 -0.94 -14.77
C ASP A 100 -8.88 -1.54 -14.86
N GLY A 101 -8.05 -1.36 -13.83
CA GLY A 101 -6.71 -1.91 -13.74
C GLY A 101 -5.58 -0.96 -14.17
N GLY A 102 -5.91 0.23 -14.69
CA GLY A 102 -4.92 1.24 -15.08
C GLY A 102 -4.20 1.82 -13.85
N TYR A 103 -2.86 1.88 -13.90
CA TYR A 103 -2.07 2.56 -12.87
C TYR A 103 -2.22 4.08 -13.00
N ILE A 104 -2.62 4.73 -11.91
CA ILE A 104 -2.85 6.17 -11.85
C ILE A 104 -1.72 6.88 -11.11
N ALA A 105 -1.40 6.45 -9.91
CA ALA A 105 -0.38 7.06 -9.05
C ALA A 105 0.18 6.04 -8.06
N GLY A 106 1.21 6.40 -7.31
CA GLY A 106 1.69 5.57 -6.23
C GLY A 106 2.63 6.31 -5.30
N THR A 107 2.77 5.80 -4.09
CA THR A 107 3.70 6.35 -3.12
C THR A 107 5.12 5.90 -3.44
N LYS A 108 6.06 6.83 -3.32
CA LYS A 108 7.50 6.60 -3.50
C LYS A 108 8.25 7.25 -2.35
N ILE A 109 9.19 6.52 -1.77
CA ILE A 109 10.12 7.16 -0.83
C ILE A 109 11.06 8.04 -1.62
N ILE A 110 11.06 9.30 -1.28
CA ILE A 110 11.99 10.28 -1.82
C ILE A 110 13.22 10.23 -0.91
N SER A 111 14.36 9.74 -1.45
CA SER A 111 15.58 9.64 -0.64
C SER A 111 15.93 11.01 -0.04
N SER A 112 16.24 11.00 1.24
CA SER A 112 16.53 12.18 2.06
C SER A 112 17.56 13.14 1.47
N ASN A 113 18.48 12.66 0.64
CA ASN A 113 19.59 13.46 0.12
C ASN A 113 19.17 14.59 -0.83
N ILE A 114 18.08 14.48 -1.55
CA ILE A 114 17.60 15.52 -2.47
C ILE A 114 16.74 16.55 -1.73
N LEU A 115 15.94 16.13 -0.75
CA LEU A 115 15.06 17.01 0.01
C LEU A 115 15.77 17.79 1.11
N PHE A 116 16.88 17.28 1.66
CA PHE A 116 17.69 17.98 2.66
C PHE A 116 18.24 19.32 2.16
N SER A 117 18.48 19.45 0.86
CA SER A 117 18.93 20.72 0.28
C SER A 117 17.82 21.75 0.16
N VAL A 118 16.54 21.32 0.19
CA VAL A 118 15.36 22.18 -0.03
C VAL A 118 14.57 22.39 1.26
N ILE A 119 14.53 21.39 2.15
CA ILE A 119 13.73 21.44 3.39
C ILE A 119 14.58 21.02 4.59
N PRO A 120 15.32 21.95 5.23
CA PRO A 120 16.28 21.65 6.30
C PRO A 120 15.66 21.07 7.58
N PHE A 121 14.32 21.12 7.76
CA PHE A 121 13.64 20.66 8.97
C PHE A 121 13.28 19.17 8.96
N LEU A 122 13.42 18.49 7.82
CA LEU A 122 12.96 17.10 7.64
C LEU A 122 13.94 16.03 8.14
N GLY A 123 14.77 16.22 9.12
CA GLY A 123 15.61 15.21 9.76
C GLY A 123 15.68 13.85 9.03
N ASN A 124 16.16 12.78 9.64
CA ASN A 124 16.28 11.42 9.06
C ASN A 124 14.91 10.69 8.87
N ARG A 125 13.87 11.36 8.40
CA ARG A 125 12.52 10.79 8.27
C ARG A 125 12.22 10.38 6.84
N ASP A 126 11.48 9.29 6.70
CA ASP A 126 10.97 8.86 5.41
C ASP A 126 9.93 9.86 4.91
N VAL A 127 10.25 10.53 3.81
CA VAL A 127 9.32 11.36 3.07
C VAL A 127 8.75 10.56 1.92
N TYR A 128 7.45 10.47 1.85
CA TYR A 128 6.74 9.83 0.77
C TYR A 128 6.24 10.86 -0.22
N GLY A 129 6.52 10.68 -1.50
CA GLY A 129 5.91 11.42 -2.58
C GLY A 129 4.79 10.61 -3.21
N LEU A 130 3.66 11.23 -3.51
CA LEU A 130 2.62 10.67 -4.37
C LEU A 130 2.94 11.05 -5.81
N GLU A 131 3.41 10.08 -6.61
CA GLU A 131 3.83 10.27 -7.99
C GLU A 131 2.79 9.67 -8.94
N THR A 132 2.35 10.43 -9.95
CA THR A 132 1.46 9.95 -11.00
C THR A 132 2.14 8.98 -11.95
N SER A 133 1.36 8.35 -12.83
CA SER A 133 1.90 7.52 -13.92
C SER A 133 2.78 8.31 -14.90
N SER A 134 2.61 9.63 -15.02
CA SER A 134 3.44 10.53 -15.84
C SER A 134 4.73 10.98 -15.15
N GLY A 135 4.92 10.66 -13.86
CA GLY A 135 6.09 11.08 -13.08
C GLY A 135 5.92 12.43 -12.38
N GLU A 136 4.73 13.04 -12.42
CA GLU A 136 4.40 14.25 -11.70
C GLU A 136 4.16 13.93 -10.22
N ILE A 137 4.73 14.73 -9.32
CA ILE A 137 4.47 14.60 -7.88
C ILE A 137 3.28 15.48 -7.51
N LEU A 138 2.24 14.86 -6.96
CA LEU A 138 1.01 15.53 -6.55
C LEU A 138 1.06 16.02 -5.11
N ALA A 139 1.74 15.28 -4.23
CA ALA A 139 1.80 15.59 -2.80
C ALA A 139 3.00 14.93 -2.14
N TYR A 140 3.36 15.44 -0.96
CA TYR A 140 4.36 14.84 -0.09
C TYR A 140 3.75 14.54 1.27
N PHE A 141 4.19 13.43 1.87
CA PHE A 141 3.75 12.99 3.19
C PHE A 141 4.96 12.67 4.05
N HIS A 142 4.94 13.07 5.30
CA HIS A 142 5.94 12.64 6.27
C HIS A 142 5.37 12.56 7.68
N THR A 143 6.00 11.79 8.55
CA THR A 143 5.69 11.79 9.98
C THR A 143 6.50 12.85 10.71
N GLU A 144 5.92 13.51 11.71
CA GLU A 144 6.61 14.44 12.59
C GLU A 144 7.62 13.73 13.54
N ALA A 145 8.35 14.50 14.36
CA ALA A 145 9.42 14.02 15.22
C ALA A 145 8.97 12.96 16.23
N ASP A 146 7.74 13.08 16.71
CA ASP A 146 7.12 12.13 17.62
C ASP A 146 6.74 10.79 16.96
N GLY A 147 6.73 10.75 15.61
CA GLY A 147 6.40 9.57 14.84
C GLY A 147 4.90 9.28 14.69
N TYR A 148 4.04 10.12 15.24
CA TYR A 148 2.59 9.90 15.27
C TYR A 148 1.84 10.86 14.34
N ASP A 149 2.26 12.12 14.25
CA ASP A 149 1.60 13.09 13.39
C ASP A 149 2.05 12.94 11.94
N TRP A 150 1.07 12.97 11.02
CA TRP A 150 1.27 12.80 9.60
C TRP A 150 0.96 14.10 8.87
N VAL A 151 1.98 14.77 8.36
CA VAL A 151 1.84 16.07 7.69
C VAL A 151 1.78 15.87 6.19
N ILE A 152 0.88 16.62 5.55
CA ILE A 152 0.58 16.52 4.12
C ILE A 152 0.87 17.87 3.46
N TYR A 153 1.66 17.86 2.38
CA TYR A 153 2.01 19.01 1.57
C TYR A 153 1.55 18.82 0.13
N ASP A 154 1.25 19.90 -0.56
CA ASP A 154 1.03 19.89 -2.00
C ASP A 154 2.36 19.71 -2.79
N SER A 155 2.26 19.73 -4.13
CA SER A 155 3.44 19.63 -5.02
C SER A 155 4.42 20.80 -4.89
N ASN A 156 3.98 21.94 -4.35
CA ASN A 156 4.78 23.14 -4.13
C ASN A 156 5.33 23.25 -2.69
N TYR A 157 5.18 22.18 -1.89
CA TYR A 157 5.54 22.13 -0.48
C TYR A 157 4.75 23.09 0.43
N ASN A 158 3.56 23.52 0.02
CA ASN A 158 2.65 24.18 0.94
C ASN A 158 1.92 23.11 1.76
N GLN A 159 1.90 23.29 3.07
CA GLN A 159 1.14 22.39 3.94
C GLN A 159 -0.36 22.54 3.65
N ILE A 160 -1.03 21.42 3.34
CA ILE A 160 -2.48 21.38 3.12
C ILE A 160 -3.24 20.85 4.34
N GLY A 161 -2.53 20.20 5.26
CA GLY A 161 -3.09 19.76 6.53
C GLY A 161 -2.24 18.70 7.20
N MET A 162 -2.77 18.16 8.31
CA MET A 162 -2.11 17.12 9.08
C MET A 162 -3.12 16.19 9.75
N PHE A 163 -2.72 14.98 9.98
CA PHE A 163 -3.42 14.04 10.85
C PHE A 163 -2.66 13.95 12.18
N LYS A 164 -3.35 14.31 13.28
CA LYS A 164 -2.84 14.19 14.65
C LYS A 164 -3.38 12.91 15.27
N GLU A 165 -2.51 11.89 15.42
CA GLU A 165 -2.91 10.63 16.04
C GLU A 165 -3.01 10.80 17.57
N LYS A 166 -4.11 10.32 18.16
CA LYS A 166 -4.23 10.19 19.61
C LYS A 166 -3.59 8.89 20.03
N MET A 167 -2.55 8.96 20.86
CA MET A 167 -1.97 7.78 21.50
C MET A 167 -3.03 7.09 22.35
N ILE A 168 -3.46 5.91 21.93
CA ILE A 168 -4.29 5.02 22.73
C ILE A 168 -3.48 3.78 23.04
N GLN A 169 -3.30 3.47 24.34
CA GLN A 169 -2.69 2.22 24.75
C GLN A 169 -3.59 1.06 24.33
N GLY A 170 -3.14 0.24 23.38
CA GLY A 170 -3.82 -0.97 22.93
C GLY A 170 -3.88 -1.14 21.41
N PHE A 171 -4.25 -2.36 20.98
CA PHE A 171 -4.27 -2.80 19.57
C PHE A 171 -5.63 -2.49 18.88
N GLY A 172 -6.33 -1.43 19.23
CA GLY A 172 -7.74 -1.36 18.82
C GLY A 172 -7.99 -0.60 17.51
N ALA A 173 -7.60 0.66 17.42
CA ALA A 173 -7.93 1.52 16.29
C ALA A 173 -6.94 2.67 16.16
N ILE A 174 -6.79 3.21 14.95
CA ILE A 174 -6.09 4.47 14.69
C ILE A 174 -7.12 5.57 14.94
N ARG A 175 -6.90 6.38 15.97
CA ARG A 175 -7.77 7.48 16.34
C ARG A 175 -7.03 8.80 16.32
N GLY A 176 -7.71 9.87 15.93
CA GLY A 176 -7.10 11.18 15.88
C GLY A 176 -8.00 12.24 15.30
N SER A 177 -7.39 13.33 14.88
CA SER A 177 -8.09 14.44 14.24
C SER A 177 -7.37 14.83 12.96
N LEU A 178 -8.12 15.00 11.88
CA LEU A 178 -7.63 15.56 10.64
C LEU A 178 -7.80 17.09 10.71
N MET A 179 -6.71 17.81 10.48
CA MET A 179 -6.62 19.26 10.57
C MET A 179 -6.32 19.83 9.19
N THR A 180 -6.82 21.05 8.93
CA THR A 180 -6.47 21.84 7.74
C THR A 180 -5.11 22.51 7.92
N ASP A 181 -4.65 23.22 6.89
CA ASP A 181 -3.46 24.11 6.90
C ASP A 181 -3.54 25.20 7.98
N LYS A 182 -4.76 25.65 8.33
CA LYS A 182 -5.02 26.67 9.36
C LYS A 182 -5.19 26.07 10.76
N GLU A 183 -4.79 24.83 10.95
CA GLU A 183 -4.98 24.08 12.20
C GLU A 183 -6.45 24.00 12.67
N THR A 184 -7.39 24.22 11.78
CA THR A 184 -8.80 23.99 12.07
C THR A 184 -9.14 22.51 11.91
N LYS A 185 -9.89 21.97 12.85
CA LYS A 185 -10.31 20.58 12.80
C LYS A 185 -11.29 20.37 11.64
N LEU A 186 -10.92 19.48 10.72
CA LEU A 186 -11.75 19.08 9.58
C LEU A 186 -12.62 17.87 9.91
N SER A 187 -12.07 16.89 10.64
CA SER A 187 -12.72 15.63 10.94
C SER A 187 -12.18 14.98 12.20
N ASP A 188 -13.03 14.22 12.90
CA ASP A 188 -12.58 13.15 13.78
C ASP A 188 -12.34 11.89 12.98
N VAL A 189 -11.28 11.18 13.32
CA VAL A 189 -10.83 9.98 12.61
C VAL A 189 -10.87 8.80 13.55
N GLU A 190 -11.52 7.73 13.11
CA GLU A 190 -11.45 6.41 13.73
C GLU A 190 -11.35 5.36 12.62
N VAL A 191 -10.20 4.66 12.56
CA VAL A 191 -9.96 3.56 11.62
C VAL A 191 -9.70 2.31 12.43
N GLU A 192 -10.60 1.33 12.32
CA GLU A 192 -10.46 0.06 13.02
C GLU A 192 -9.29 -0.76 12.45
N PHE A 193 -8.70 -1.60 13.30
CA PHE A 193 -7.50 -2.37 12.94
C PHE A 193 -7.73 -3.41 11.84
N ASP A 194 -8.94 -3.92 11.70
CA ASP A 194 -9.32 -4.83 10.62
C ASP A 194 -9.63 -4.11 9.30
N PHE A 195 -9.79 -2.77 9.35
CA PHE A 195 -10.02 -1.89 8.19
C PHE A 195 -11.13 -2.39 7.25
N ILE A 196 -12.20 -2.98 7.78
CA ILE A 196 -13.31 -3.47 6.94
C ILE A 196 -13.98 -2.31 6.21
N GLN A 197 -14.31 -1.25 6.95
CA GLN A 197 -14.84 0.00 6.38
C GLN A 197 -14.56 1.16 7.33
N SER A 198 -14.04 2.26 6.76
CA SER A 198 -13.90 3.52 7.48
C SER A 198 -14.44 4.66 6.61
N THR A 199 -15.18 5.57 7.22
CA THR A 199 -15.75 6.73 6.53
C THR A 199 -15.22 8.01 7.16
N LEU A 200 -14.54 8.81 6.35
CA LEU A 200 -14.07 10.13 6.73
C LEU A 200 -15.13 11.16 6.35
N ARG A 201 -15.58 11.95 7.34
CA ARG A 201 -16.58 13.01 7.15
C ARG A 201 -16.07 14.31 7.73
N THR A 202 -16.47 15.43 7.12
CA THR A 202 -16.28 16.76 7.71
C THR A 202 -17.11 16.87 8.99
N ILE A 203 -16.83 17.88 9.81
CA ILE A 203 -17.64 18.22 11.01
C ILE A 203 -19.12 18.44 10.62
N ASP A 204 -19.36 19.01 9.43
CA ASP A 204 -20.71 19.26 8.89
C ASP A 204 -21.39 18.00 8.34
N GLY A 205 -20.75 16.85 8.45
CA GLY A 205 -21.29 15.54 8.03
C GLY A 205 -21.09 15.19 6.55
N CYS A 206 -20.46 16.04 5.74
CA CYS A 206 -20.17 15.74 4.33
C CYS A 206 -19.10 14.62 4.24
N THR A 207 -19.32 13.62 3.39
CA THR A 207 -18.35 12.55 3.18
C THR A 207 -17.17 13.05 2.35
N ILE A 208 -15.96 12.94 2.90
CA ILE A 208 -14.70 13.22 2.20
C ILE A 208 -14.25 11.99 1.43
N ALA A 209 -14.13 10.85 2.15
CA ALA A 209 -13.68 9.60 1.55
C ALA A 209 -14.17 8.39 2.36
N ILE A 210 -14.27 7.25 1.70
CA ILE A 210 -14.62 5.96 2.27
C ILE A 210 -13.52 4.98 1.91
N GLY A 211 -12.85 4.43 2.92
CA GLY A 211 -11.93 3.31 2.77
C GLY A 211 -12.66 2.00 3.05
N LYS A 212 -12.48 0.99 2.21
CA LYS A 212 -13.02 -0.36 2.40
C LYS A 212 -11.97 -1.40 2.11
N GLN A 213 -11.96 -2.49 2.89
CA GLN A 213 -11.18 -3.68 2.63
C GLN A 213 -12.12 -4.90 2.61
N GLY A 214 -12.05 -5.70 1.55
CA GLY A 214 -12.94 -6.83 1.34
C GLY A 214 -14.15 -6.50 0.46
N TYR A 215 -14.77 -7.55 -0.07
CA TYR A 215 -15.99 -7.48 -0.91
C TYR A 215 -15.88 -6.55 -2.11
N MET A 216 -14.77 -6.65 -2.84
CA MET A 216 -14.67 -5.99 -4.14
C MET A 216 -15.75 -6.54 -5.10
N PRO A 217 -16.30 -5.70 -6.01
CA PRO A 217 -17.12 -6.19 -7.11
C PRO A 217 -16.42 -7.32 -7.87
N ILE A 218 -17.16 -8.34 -8.29
CA ILE A 218 -16.59 -9.53 -8.95
C ILE A 218 -15.78 -9.13 -10.19
N GLU A 219 -16.26 -8.15 -10.95
CA GLU A 219 -15.60 -7.62 -12.14
C GLU A 219 -14.21 -7.04 -11.85
N TRP A 220 -14.02 -6.47 -10.65
CA TRP A 220 -12.71 -5.96 -10.22
C TRP A 220 -11.85 -7.08 -9.66
N SER A 221 -12.45 -8.07 -8.97
CA SER A 221 -11.71 -9.18 -8.35
C SER A 221 -10.96 -10.01 -9.39
N GLU A 222 -11.49 -10.14 -10.60
CA GLU A 222 -10.81 -10.81 -11.71
C GLU A 222 -9.53 -10.07 -12.14
N ARG A 223 -9.52 -8.74 -12.04
CA ARG A 223 -8.38 -7.90 -12.42
C ARG A 223 -7.34 -7.82 -11.31
N PHE A 224 -7.77 -7.66 -10.06
CA PHE A 224 -6.90 -7.40 -8.90
C PHE A 224 -6.57 -8.66 -8.08
N MET A 225 -7.06 -9.82 -8.45
CA MET A 225 -6.74 -11.13 -7.86
C MET A 225 -7.06 -11.30 -6.37
N GLY A 226 -7.96 -10.55 -5.82
CA GLY A 226 -8.35 -10.71 -4.43
C GLY A 226 -9.63 -10.00 -4.13
N LEU A 227 -10.48 -10.62 -3.33
CA LEU A 227 -11.69 -9.99 -2.83
C LEU A 227 -11.41 -8.98 -1.71
N ASN A 228 -10.20 -9.01 -1.13
CA ASN A 228 -9.80 -8.24 0.05
C ASN A 228 -8.83 -7.09 -0.27
N VAL A 229 -8.81 -6.59 -1.51
CA VAL A 229 -7.95 -5.46 -1.86
C VAL A 229 -8.60 -4.17 -1.35
N PRO A 230 -7.85 -3.30 -0.64
CA PRO A 230 -8.38 -2.03 -0.17
C PRO A 230 -8.81 -1.13 -1.32
N THR A 231 -9.93 -0.44 -1.12
CA THR A 231 -10.43 0.60 -2.02
C THR A 231 -10.65 1.90 -1.27
N ILE A 232 -10.45 3.02 -1.96
CA ILE A 232 -10.71 4.37 -1.44
C ILE A 232 -11.64 5.06 -2.42
N THR A 233 -12.84 5.44 -1.97
CA THR A 233 -13.83 6.16 -2.77
C THR A 233 -14.00 7.56 -2.19
N PHE A 234 -13.90 8.58 -3.02
CA PHE A 234 -14.10 9.97 -2.60
C PHE A 234 -15.56 10.39 -2.66
N GLY A 235 -15.94 11.31 -1.76
CA GLY A 235 -17.22 11.99 -1.82
C GLY A 235 -17.31 12.90 -3.07
N SER A 236 -18.48 12.94 -3.69
CA SER A 236 -18.70 13.73 -4.91
C SER A 236 -18.43 15.24 -4.72
N ASN A 237 -18.61 15.75 -3.51
CA ASN A 237 -18.43 17.16 -3.16
C ASN A 237 -17.07 17.47 -2.50
N ALA A 238 -16.20 16.46 -2.36
CA ALA A 238 -14.90 16.66 -1.74
C ALA A 238 -13.99 17.50 -2.63
N SER A 239 -13.42 18.59 -2.07
CA SER A 239 -12.43 19.42 -2.73
C SER A 239 -11.13 18.63 -2.99
N LYS A 240 -10.26 19.17 -3.86
CA LYS A 240 -8.95 18.53 -4.15
C LYS A 240 -8.12 18.34 -2.88
N ASN A 241 -8.10 19.31 -1.98
CA ASN A 241 -7.36 19.22 -0.72
C ASN A 241 -7.96 18.15 0.19
N GLU A 242 -9.28 18.10 0.33
CA GLU A 242 -9.95 17.07 1.13
C GLU A 242 -9.73 15.67 0.55
N LYS A 243 -9.79 15.50 -0.78
CA LYS A 243 -9.45 14.22 -1.43
C LYS A 243 -8.01 13.80 -1.09
N MET A 244 -7.06 14.74 -1.13
CA MET A 244 -5.66 14.47 -0.80
C MET A 244 -5.47 14.13 0.68
N LEU A 245 -6.11 14.87 1.59
CA LEU A 245 -6.09 14.59 3.03
C LEU A 245 -6.70 13.22 3.34
N GLY A 246 -7.83 12.90 2.75
CA GLY A 246 -8.48 11.58 2.91
C GLY A 246 -7.62 10.45 2.38
N LEU A 247 -7.02 10.61 1.20
CA LEU A 247 -6.09 9.63 0.64
C LEU A 247 -4.88 9.40 1.55
N ALA A 248 -4.23 10.49 1.97
CA ALA A 248 -3.06 10.44 2.84
C ALA A 248 -3.36 9.71 4.15
N LEU A 249 -4.52 9.98 4.76
CA LEU A 249 -4.97 9.31 5.98
C LEU A 249 -5.14 7.80 5.77
N PHE A 250 -5.80 7.37 4.69
CA PHE A 250 -6.00 5.95 4.43
C PHE A 250 -4.69 5.23 4.11
N LEU A 251 -3.77 5.86 3.37
CA LEU A 251 -2.44 5.31 3.12
C LEU A 251 -1.62 5.19 4.42
N TYR A 252 -1.71 6.19 5.31
CA TYR A 252 -1.11 6.14 6.64
C TYR A 252 -1.69 4.98 7.47
N SER A 253 -3.01 4.83 7.48
CA SER A 253 -3.70 3.77 8.23
C SER A 253 -3.29 2.38 7.74
N LEU A 254 -3.28 2.15 6.43
CA LEU A 254 -2.85 0.88 5.84
C LEU A 254 -1.39 0.55 6.20
N ARG A 255 -0.48 1.53 6.10
CA ARG A 255 0.91 1.38 6.49
C ARG A 255 1.06 1.02 7.97
N THR A 256 0.36 1.75 8.84
CA THR A 256 0.45 1.56 10.30
C THR A 256 -0.08 0.19 10.72
N ILE A 257 -1.18 -0.26 10.12
CA ILE A 257 -1.75 -1.58 10.35
C ILE A 257 -0.77 -2.68 9.96
N GLU A 258 -0.11 -2.58 8.82
CA GLU A 258 0.89 -3.56 8.38
C GLU A 258 2.09 -3.62 9.32
N ILE A 259 2.67 -2.47 9.68
CA ILE A 259 3.81 -2.41 10.62
C ILE A 259 3.43 -3.04 11.98
N ARG A 260 2.21 -2.79 12.45
CA ARG A 260 1.73 -3.38 13.71
C ARG A 260 1.53 -4.89 13.61
N LYS A 261 1.02 -5.41 12.47
CA LYS A 261 0.87 -6.84 12.22
C LYS A 261 2.24 -7.55 12.20
N ASP A 262 3.21 -6.99 11.54
CA ASP A 262 4.56 -7.55 11.47
C ASP A 262 5.20 -7.64 12.86
N ARG A 263 5.02 -6.62 13.72
CA ARG A 263 5.53 -6.63 15.10
C ARG A 263 4.82 -7.64 16.01
N ALA A 264 3.56 -7.93 15.75
CA ALA A 264 2.79 -8.91 16.54
C ALA A 264 3.08 -10.37 16.14
N SER A 265 3.74 -10.58 15.00
CA SER A 265 4.12 -11.90 14.48
C SER A 265 5.54 -12.35 14.89
N VAL A 266 6.28 -11.49 15.57
CA VAL A 266 7.63 -11.75 16.16
C VAL A 266 7.51 -11.99 17.66
#